data_a2c9318cef4deb98424b33f23fda3e1e
#
_entry.id   a2c9318cef4deb98424b33f23fda3e1e
#
_cell.length_a   1.000
_cell.length_b   1.000
_cell.length_c   1.000
_cell.angle_alpha   90.00
_cell.angle_beta   90.00
_cell.angle_gamma   90.00
#
_symmetry.space_group_name_H-M   'P 1'
#
loop_
_entity.id
_entity.type
_entity.pdbx_description
1 polymer ?
#
loop_
_entity_poly.entity_id
_entity_poly.type
_entity_poly.pdbx_seq_one_letter_code
_entity_poly.pdbx_strand_id
1 'polypeptide(L)'
;ITVKAGPITGGKDTITFDLTRFASERDNSLKDVLAKLPGVHVGSDGKISVNGKDISRFTVEGLDLSDGRYNKLTENIKAKDVKKAEVIEHDQPIKALRNKVFSDNVAMNVTLKDDARDRLSVTLRPYLALGKPTHVAGSANAISIGKRRQVMYDAIYDRRGRDVAQSGFAFVADYMAPQPANLSSWYSVPTLKAPIEADR
;
A
#
# COMPACT_ATOMS: atom_id res chain seq x y z
N ILE A 1 33.40 10.92 20.88
CA ILE A 1 33.32 10.21 19.58
C ILE A 1 31.85 9.83 19.39
N THR A 2 31.14 10.52 18.50
CA THR A 2 29.76 10.19 18.20
C THR A 2 29.76 9.09 17.11
N VAL A 3 29.51 7.85 17.51
CA VAL A 3 29.36 6.74 16.56
C VAL A 3 28.01 6.90 15.88
N LYS A 4 28.00 7.28 14.59
CA LYS A 4 26.78 7.27 13.79
C LYS A 4 26.40 5.82 13.48
N ALA A 5 25.20 5.40 13.87
CA ALA A 5 24.66 4.10 13.47
C ALA A 5 24.72 3.92 11.95
N GLY A 6 24.91 2.69 11.50
CA GLY A 6 24.89 2.36 10.06
C GLY A 6 23.53 2.70 9.41
N PRO A 7 23.45 2.74 8.08
CA PRO A 7 22.19 2.97 7.38
C PRO A 7 21.15 1.85 7.58
N ILE A 8 21.64 0.69 8.04
CA ILE A 8 20.82 -0.50 8.33
C ILE A 8 21.21 -0.96 9.74
N THR A 9 20.21 -1.17 10.57
CA THR A 9 20.38 -1.74 11.92
C THR A 9 19.44 -2.94 12.06
N GLY A 10 19.99 -4.07 12.53
CA GLY A 10 19.25 -5.30 12.74
C GLY A 10 18.98 -5.56 14.22
N GLY A 11 17.78 -6.01 14.54
CA GLY A 11 17.40 -6.64 15.80
C GLY A 11 17.12 -8.12 15.60
N LYS A 12 16.55 -8.79 16.59
CA LYS A 12 16.23 -10.23 16.52
C LYS A 12 15.22 -10.54 15.43
N ASP A 13 14.14 -9.75 15.32
CA ASP A 13 13.04 -9.94 14.40
C ASP A 13 12.68 -8.63 13.64
N THR A 14 13.58 -7.66 13.65
CA THR A 14 13.33 -6.35 13.02
C THR A 14 14.59 -5.82 12.36
N ILE A 15 14.44 -5.45 11.09
CA ILE A 15 15.49 -4.76 10.32
C ILE A 15 15.02 -3.32 10.12
N THR A 16 15.83 -2.36 10.53
CA THR A 16 15.52 -0.93 10.39
C THR A 16 16.45 -0.30 9.37
N PHE A 17 15.86 0.37 8.40
CA PHE A 17 16.53 1.14 7.36
C PHE A 17 16.36 2.65 7.63
N ASP A 18 17.46 3.38 7.63
CA ASP A 18 17.44 4.85 7.66
C ASP A 18 17.17 5.38 6.24
N LEU A 19 15.91 5.65 5.93
CA LEU A 19 15.50 6.08 4.59
C LEU A 19 16.15 7.39 4.16
N THR A 20 16.57 8.22 5.08
CA THR A 20 17.23 9.49 4.77
C THR A 20 18.57 9.30 4.04
N ARG A 21 19.18 8.14 4.19
CA ARG A 21 20.45 7.78 3.54
C ARG A 21 20.27 7.07 2.20
N PHE A 22 19.09 6.54 1.94
CA PHE A 22 18.75 5.87 0.67
C PHE A 22 18.03 6.81 -0.29
N ALA A 23 17.34 7.84 0.25
CA ALA A 23 16.65 8.83 -0.55
C ALA A 23 17.63 9.74 -1.31
N SER A 24 17.30 10.05 -2.55
CA SER A 24 18.00 11.01 -3.41
C SER A 24 17.04 12.12 -3.85
N GLU A 25 17.58 13.21 -4.36
CA GLU A 25 16.79 14.33 -4.89
C GLU A 25 15.89 13.94 -6.09
N ARG A 26 16.19 12.84 -6.75
CA ARG A 26 15.40 12.30 -7.86
C ARG A 26 14.18 11.50 -7.42
N ASP A 27 14.10 11.14 -6.14
CA ASP A 27 13.00 10.34 -5.61
C ASP A 27 11.82 11.24 -5.30
N ASN A 28 10.69 10.93 -5.88
CA ASN A 28 9.46 11.69 -5.68
C ASN A 28 8.58 11.08 -4.57
N SER A 29 8.58 9.76 -4.48
CA SER A 29 7.67 9.00 -3.62
C SER A 29 8.41 8.05 -2.69
N LEU A 30 7.73 7.59 -1.65
CA LEU A 30 8.21 6.53 -0.78
C LEU A 30 8.53 5.26 -1.58
N LYS A 31 7.74 4.94 -2.61
CA LYS A 31 7.96 3.80 -3.51
C LYS A 31 9.37 3.81 -4.10
N ASP A 32 9.84 4.99 -4.56
CA ASP A 32 11.16 5.13 -5.18
C ASP A 32 12.29 4.84 -4.19
N VAL A 33 12.09 5.24 -2.93
CA VAL A 33 13.08 5.00 -1.85
C VAL A 33 13.08 3.53 -1.44
N LEU A 34 11.90 2.91 -1.27
CA LEU A 34 11.78 1.51 -0.89
C LEU A 34 12.41 0.57 -1.91
N ALA A 35 12.29 0.88 -3.20
CA ALA A 35 12.88 0.09 -4.28
C ALA A 35 14.42 0.04 -4.25
N LYS A 36 15.07 0.91 -3.48
CA LYS A 36 16.54 0.96 -3.32
C LYS A 36 17.03 0.20 -2.10
N LEU A 37 16.14 -0.26 -1.24
CA LEU A 37 16.53 -0.97 -0.03
C LEU A 37 16.99 -2.38 -0.37
N PRO A 38 18.12 -2.84 0.21
CA PRO A 38 18.57 -4.21 0.01
C PRO A 38 17.55 -5.21 0.55
N GLY A 39 17.27 -6.24 -0.25
CA GLY A 39 16.30 -7.27 0.09
C GLY A 39 14.83 -6.88 -0.11
N VAL A 40 14.53 -5.62 -0.42
CA VAL A 40 13.18 -5.15 -0.71
C VAL A 40 12.96 -5.07 -2.22
N HIS A 41 11.89 -5.66 -2.69
CA HIS A 41 11.45 -5.58 -4.08
C HIS A 41 10.08 -4.91 -4.15
N VAL A 42 9.94 -3.94 -5.06
CA VAL A 42 8.68 -3.26 -5.32
C VAL A 42 8.26 -3.55 -6.75
N GLY A 43 7.19 -4.29 -6.92
CA GLY A 43 6.64 -4.66 -8.22
C GLY A 43 6.10 -3.46 -9.00
N SER A 44 5.90 -3.65 -10.30
CA SER A 44 5.28 -2.64 -11.17
C SER A 44 3.86 -2.27 -10.72
N ASP A 45 3.14 -3.21 -10.16
CA ASP A 45 1.81 -3.08 -9.57
C ASP A 45 1.84 -2.35 -8.19
N GLY A 46 3.02 -2.16 -7.61
CA GLY A 46 3.22 -1.56 -6.29
C GLY A 46 3.26 -2.56 -5.14
N LYS A 47 3.19 -3.86 -5.42
CA LYS A 47 3.34 -4.90 -4.42
C LYS A 47 4.76 -4.93 -3.86
N ILE A 48 4.89 -5.05 -2.54
CA ILE A 48 6.17 -5.08 -1.86
C ILE A 48 6.46 -6.48 -1.36
N SER A 49 7.66 -6.98 -1.63
CA SER A 49 8.19 -8.19 -1.03
C SER A 49 9.55 -7.93 -0.39
N VAL A 50 9.84 -8.68 0.66
CA VAL A 50 11.11 -8.61 1.38
C VAL A 50 11.71 -10.01 1.44
N ASN A 51 12.95 -10.14 0.97
CA ASN A 51 13.64 -11.42 0.87
C ASN A 51 12.81 -12.51 0.16
N GLY A 52 12.04 -12.11 -0.88
CA GLY A 52 11.18 -13.01 -1.65
C GLY A 52 9.81 -13.31 -1.02
N LYS A 53 9.51 -12.78 0.17
CA LYS A 53 8.20 -12.91 0.83
C LYS A 53 7.40 -11.63 0.68
N ASP A 54 6.15 -11.76 0.27
CA ASP A 54 5.23 -10.63 0.20
C ASP A 54 4.91 -10.13 1.61
N ILE A 55 4.83 -8.80 1.77
CA ILE A 55 4.43 -8.24 3.06
C ILE A 55 2.95 -8.48 3.32
N SER A 56 2.63 -8.92 4.53
CA SER A 56 1.26 -9.16 4.98
C SER A 56 0.59 -7.91 5.53
N ARG A 57 1.38 -6.91 5.93
CA ARG A 57 0.88 -5.67 6.52
C ARG A 57 1.83 -4.52 6.24
N PHE A 58 1.26 -3.36 5.92
CA PHE A 58 1.98 -2.11 5.77
C PHE A 58 1.38 -1.05 6.68
N THR A 59 2.21 -0.41 7.49
CA THR A 59 1.78 0.64 8.41
C THR A 59 2.62 1.89 8.25
N VAL A 60 2.03 3.03 8.55
CA VAL A 60 2.74 4.30 8.65
C VAL A 60 2.48 4.86 10.05
N GLU A 61 3.54 5.22 10.78
CA GLU A 61 3.46 5.61 12.20
C GLU A 61 2.74 4.57 13.08
N GLY A 62 2.83 3.28 12.70
CA GLY A 62 2.21 2.16 13.42
C GLY A 62 0.72 1.96 13.16
N LEU A 63 0.10 2.75 12.29
CA LEU A 63 -1.30 2.64 11.92
C LEU A 63 -1.46 2.15 10.49
N ASP A 64 -2.41 1.27 10.24
CA ASP A 64 -2.79 0.86 8.89
C ASP A 64 -3.94 1.75 8.38
N LEU A 65 -3.60 2.68 7.48
CA LEU A 65 -4.56 3.56 6.82
C LEU A 65 -5.10 2.95 5.52
N SER A 66 -4.39 1.99 4.99
CA SER A 66 -4.59 1.54 3.60
C SER A 66 -5.54 0.37 3.46
N ASP A 67 -5.77 -0.37 4.55
CA ASP A 67 -6.55 -1.61 4.52
C ASP A 67 -6.08 -2.53 3.36
N GLY A 68 -4.77 -2.79 3.34
CA GLY A 68 -4.11 -3.59 2.32
C GLY A 68 -3.81 -2.88 0.99
N ARG A 69 -4.31 -1.67 0.76
CA ARG A 69 -4.07 -0.87 -0.47
C ARG A 69 -2.88 0.08 -0.32
N TYR A 70 -1.80 -0.40 0.24
CA TYR A 70 -0.64 0.42 0.59
C TYR A 70 0.10 1.05 -0.61
N ASN A 71 -0.14 0.58 -1.83
CA ASN A 71 0.38 1.22 -3.05
C ASN A 71 -0.03 2.70 -3.14
N LYS A 72 -1.24 3.04 -2.69
CA LYS A 72 -1.69 4.44 -2.62
C LYS A 72 -0.87 5.26 -1.64
N LEU A 73 -0.47 4.68 -0.51
CA LEU A 73 0.40 5.34 0.47
C LEU A 73 1.82 5.51 -0.10
N THR A 74 2.40 4.44 -0.64
CA THR A 74 3.78 4.46 -1.13
C THR A 74 3.99 5.39 -2.32
N GLU A 75 2.96 5.60 -3.15
CA GLU A 75 2.99 6.51 -4.29
C GLU A 75 2.73 7.98 -3.93
N ASN A 76 2.05 8.25 -2.80
CA ASN A 76 1.62 9.61 -2.45
C ASN A 76 2.38 10.21 -1.26
N ILE A 77 3.04 9.40 -0.44
CA ILE A 77 4.00 9.88 0.56
C ILE A 77 5.27 10.33 -0.15
N LYS A 78 5.70 11.57 0.08
CA LYS A 78 6.89 12.12 -0.56
C LYS A 78 8.18 11.52 0.02
N ALA A 79 9.13 11.21 -0.84
CA ALA A 79 10.44 10.67 -0.45
C ALA A 79 11.17 11.52 0.61
N LYS A 80 11.06 12.84 0.52
CA LYS A 80 11.68 13.77 1.47
C LYS A 80 11.09 13.75 2.88
N ASP A 81 9.88 13.24 3.04
CA ASP A 81 9.11 13.27 4.29
C ASP A 81 9.34 12.00 5.15
N VAL A 82 9.97 10.98 4.58
CA VAL A 82 10.21 9.71 5.29
C VAL A 82 11.51 9.74 6.08
N LYS A 83 11.52 9.03 7.21
CA LYS A 83 12.65 8.93 8.13
C LYS A 83 13.25 7.54 8.16
N LYS A 84 12.46 6.55 8.46
CA LYS A 84 12.90 5.15 8.56
C LYS A 84 11.84 4.18 8.09
N ALA A 85 12.27 2.99 7.65
CA ALA A 85 11.42 1.83 7.45
C ALA A 85 11.89 0.70 8.36
N GLU A 86 10.95 0.01 8.98
CA GLU A 86 11.17 -1.15 9.82
C GLU A 86 10.50 -2.35 9.15
N VAL A 87 11.28 -3.35 8.83
CA VAL A 87 10.78 -4.66 8.40
C VAL A 87 10.70 -5.53 9.63
N ILE A 88 9.53 -6.04 9.92
CA ILE A 88 9.23 -6.89 11.07
C ILE A 88 8.99 -8.29 10.53
N GLU A 89 9.92 -9.19 10.82
CA GLU A 89 9.78 -10.62 10.54
C GLU A 89 8.94 -11.27 11.63
N HIS A 90 8.26 -12.35 11.29
CA HIS A 90 7.38 -13.09 12.20
C HIS A 90 6.25 -12.22 12.79
N ASP A 91 5.74 -11.27 11.99
CA ASP A 91 4.68 -10.37 12.45
C ASP A 91 3.42 -11.15 12.84
N GLN A 92 2.96 -10.90 14.05
CA GLN A 92 1.70 -11.43 14.56
C GLN A 92 0.73 -10.26 14.81
N PRO A 93 -0.29 -10.09 13.94
CA PRO A 93 -1.22 -8.97 14.04
C PRO A 93 -2.03 -9.01 15.34
N ILE A 94 -2.31 -10.22 15.87
CA ILE A 94 -3.04 -10.36 17.11
C ILE A 94 -2.08 -10.30 18.31
N LYS A 95 -2.14 -9.21 19.06
CA LYS A 95 -1.26 -8.99 20.22
C LYS A 95 -1.27 -10.14 21.24
N ALA A 96 -2.43 -10.76 21.47
CA ALA A 96 -2.58 -11.87 22.41
C ALA A 96 -1.84 -13.16 21.98
N LEU A 97 -1.59 -13.32 20.68
CA LEU A 97 -0.89 -14.47 20.10
C LEU A 97 0.59 -14.22 19.89
N ARG A 98 1.05 -12.99 20.07
CA ARG A 98 2.46 -12.62 19.97
C ARG A 98 3.28 -13.45 20.96
N ASN A 99 4.36 -14.08 20.51
CA ASN A 99 5.20 -15.02 21.28
C ASN A 99 4.53 -16.37 21.67
N LYS A 100 3.29 -16.64 21.26
CA LYS A 100 2.60 -17.90 21.52
C LYS A 100 2.42 -18.76 20.28
N VAL A 101 2.24 -18.10 19.14
CA VAL A 101 2.05 -18.76 17.84
C VAL A 101 3.10 -18.22 16.88
N PHE A 102 3.81 -19.13 16.24
CA PHE A 102 4.75 -18.78 15.17
C PHE A 102 3.98 -18.20 13.98
N SER A 103 4.48 -17.10 13.45
CA SER A 103 3.96 -16.47 12.22
C SER A 103 5.12 -16.33 11.24
N ASP A 104 4.91 -16.68 10.00
CA ASP A 104 5.88 -16.47 8.92
C ASP A 104 5.60 -15.18 8.13
N ASN A 105 4.72 -14.34 8.65
CA ASN A 105 4.31 -13.08 8.05
C ASN A 105 5.40 -12.01 8.20
N VAL A 106 5.55 -11.19 7.18
CA VAL A 106 6.44 -10.04 7.18
C VAL A 106 5.61 -8.78 7.15
N ALA A 107 5.87 -7.85 8.05
CA ALA A 107 5.23 -6.54 8.04
C ALA A 107 6.26 -5.44 7.81
N MET A 108 5.80 -4.31 7.26
CA MET A 108 6.61 -3.12 7.10
C MET A 108 5.95 -1.93 7.78
N ASN A 109 6.73 -1.20 8.57
CA ASN A 109 6.31 0.05 9.20
C ASN A 109 7.21 1.19 8.74
N VAL A 110 6.61 2.27 8.27
CA VAL A 110 7.33 3.48 7.87
C VAL A 110 7.07 4.60 8.87
N THR A 111 8.14 5.28 9.26
CA THR A 111 8.06 6.45 10.14
C THR A 111 8.41 7.69 9.35
N LEU A 112 7.65 8.76 9.53
CA LEU A 112 7.86 10.05 8.91
C LEU A 112 8.81 10.92 9.75
N LYS A 113 9.37 11.95 9.11
CA LYS A 113 10.08 13.03 9.82
C LYS A 113 9.08 13.82 10.68
N ASP A 114 9.57 14.42 11.75
CA ASP A 114 8.71 15.12 12.71
C ASP A 114 7.98 16.33 12.08
N ASP A 115 8.63 17.01 11.14
CA ASP A 115 8.09 18.15 10.37
C ASP A 115 7.09 17.74 9.27
N ALA A 116 7.07 16.46 8.91
CA ALA A 116 6.16 15.92 7.91
C ALA A 116 4.85 15.37 8.52
N ARG A 117 4.83 15.14 9.83
CA ARG A 117 3.63 14.65 10.53
C ARG A 117 2.56 15.73 10.59
N ASP A 118 1.29 15.28 10.57
CA ASP A 118 0.08 16.10 10.66
C ASP A 118 -0.02 17.18 9.56
N ARG A 119 0.89 17.16 8.58
CA ARG A 119 0.86 18.04 7.42
C ARG A 119 -0.03 17.45 6.33
N LEU A 120 -0.90 18.29 5.75
CA LEU A 120 -1.68 17.91 4.58
C LEU A 120 -0.79 17.93 3.33
N SER A 121 -0.65 16.77 2.69
CA SER A 121 0.00 16.62 1.39
C SER A 121 -1.05 16.36 0.33
N VAL A 122 -1.06 17.19 -0.72
CA VAL A 122 -1.98 17.03 -1.86
C VAL A 122 -1.17 16.70 -3.11
N THR A 123 -1.61 15.69 -3.83
CA THR A 123 -1.04 15.27 -5.10
C THR A 123 -2.12 15.30 -6.17
N LEU A 124 -1.90 16.06 -7.24
CA LEU A 124 -2.79 16.15 -8.39
C LEU A 124 -2.07 15.55 -9.60
N ARG A 125 -2.76 14.69 -10.33
CA ARG A 125 -2.25 14.08 -11.57
C ARG A 125 -3.28 14.29 -12.69
N PRO A 126 -3.26 15.45 -13.38
CA PRO A 126 -4.09 15.67 -14.55
C PRO A 126 -3.57 14.86 -15.74
N TYR A 127 -4.47 14.42 -16.59
CA TYR A 127 -4.16 13.76 -17.84
C TYR A 127 -5.03 14.33 -18.96
N LEU A 128 -4.41 14.74 -20.05
CA LEU A 128 -5.08 15.22 -21.25
C LEU A 128 -4.45 14.57 -22.48
N ALA A 129 -5.25 13.88 -23.26
CA ALA A 129 -4.86 13.40 -24.58
C ALA A 129 -5.66 14.14 -25.63
N LEU A 130 -4.95 14.91 -26.46
CA LEU A 130 -5.51 15.63 -27.58
C LEU A 130 -5.65 14.68 -28.78
N GLY A 131 -6.87 14.56 -29.31
CA GLY A 131 -7.18 13.69 -30.43
C GLY A 131 -8.67 13.69 -30.71
N LYS A 132 -9.11 12.84 -31.63
CA LYS A 132 -10.54 12.59 -31.88
C LYS A 132 -10.84 11.12 -31.54
N PRO A 133 -11.48 10.85 -30.40
CA PRO A 133 -11.99 11.78 -29.38
C PRO A 133 -10.91 12.31 -28.44
N THR A 134 -11.14 13.48 -27.85
CA THR A 134 -10.30 14.03 -26.77
C THR A 134 -10.60 13.28 -25.47
N HIS A 135 -9.54 12.82 -24.79
CA HIS A 135 -9.66 12.12 -23.53
C HIS A 135 -9.15 12.98 -22.38
N VAL A 136 -9.97 13.11 -21.35
CA VAL A 136 -9.63 13.81 -20.10
C VAL A 136 -9.71 12.83 -18.95
N ALA A 137 -8.70 12.80 -18.11
CA ALA A 137 -8.68 12.04 -16.89
C ALA A 137 -7.86 12.78 -15.83
N GLY A 138 -7.98 12.38 -14.59
CA GLY A 138 -7.17 12.91 -13.51
C GLY A 138 -7.40 12.19 -12.22
N SER A 139 -6.44 12.31 -11.31
CA SER A 139 -6.60 11.88 -9.94
C SER A 139 -6.13 12.96 -8.99
N ALA A 140 -6.79 13.03 -7.85
CA ALA A 140 -6.44 13.89 -6.73
C ALA A 140 -6.33 13.02 -5.48
N ASN A 141 -5.21 13.13 -4.78
CA ASN A 141 -5.02 12.46 -3.51
C ASN A 141 -4.65 13.51 -2.47
N ALA A 142 -5.28 13.45 -1.30
CA ALA A 142 -4.96 14.29 -0.16
C ALA A 142 -4.71 13.38 1.04
N ILE A 143 -3.52 13.50 1.64
CA ILE A 143 -3.09 12.65 2.74
C ILE A 143 -2.55 13.48 3.89
N SER A 144 -2.95 13.14 5.11
CA SER A 144 -2.40 13.68 6.35
C SER A 144 -2.16 12.54 7.32
N ILE A 145 -0.92 12.39 7.77
CA ILE A 145 -0.48 11.29 8.61
C ILE A 145 0.10 11.83 9.90
N GLY A 146 -0.54 11.50 11.01
CA GLY A 146 -0.05 11.77 12.36
C GLY A 146 -0.04 10.49 13.19
N LYS A 147 0.51 10.56 14.40
CA LYS A 147 0.59 9.42 15.32
C LYS A 147 -0.76 8.92 15.84
N ARG A 148 -1.76 9.80 15.90
CA ARG A 148 -3.08 9.49 16.46
C ARG A 148 -4.20 9.56 15.44
N ARG A 149 -3.96 10.31 14.36
CA ARG A 149 -4.96 10.55 13.32
C ARG A 149 -4.31 10.44 11.96
N GLN A 150 -4.94 9.68 11.10
CA GLN A 150 -4.55 9.55 9.71
C GLN A 150 -5.79 9.73 8.85
N VAL A 151 -5.64 10.46 7.75
CA VAL A 151 -6.72 10.74 6.80
C VAL A 151 -6.16 10.64 5.40
N MET A 152 -6.87 9.96 4.53
CA MET A 152 -6.58 9.88 3.10
C MET A 152 -7.87 10.08 2.31
N TYR A 153 -7.82 10.99 1.35
CA TYR A 153 -8.86 11.17 0.35
C TYR A 153 -8.26 10.86 -1.01
N ASP A 154 -8.96 10.07 -1.79
CA ASP A 154 -8.57 9.72 -3.17
C ASP A 154 -9.76 9.94 -4.08
N ALA A 155 -9.58 10.74 -5.13
CA ALA A 155 -10.59 11.02 -6.13
C ALA A 155 -10.02 10.75 -7.51
N ILE A 156 -10.76 10.00 -8.32
CA ILE A 156 -10.37 9.64 -9.68
C ILE A 156 -11.49 10.02 -10.63
N TYR A 157 -11.12 10.67 -11.72
CA TYR A 157 -11.99 10.94 -12.85
C TYR A 157 -11.34 10.40 -14.11
N ASP A 158 -12.04 9.51 -14.82
CA ASP A 158 -11.52 8.92 -16.06
C ASP A 158 -12.62 8.77 -17.12
N ARG A 159 -12.45 9.46 -18.25
CA ARG A 159 -13.33 9.33 -19.43
C ARG A 159 -12.74 8.44 -20.53
N ARG A 160 -11.70 7.69 -20.25
CA ARG A 160 -11.06 6.78 -21.22
C ARG A 160 -11.67 5.40 -21.26
N GLY A 161 -12.74 5.15 -20.50
CA GLY A 161 -13.40 3.84 -20.43
C GLY A 161 -12.63 2.79 -19.62
N ARG A 162 -11.66 3.20 -18.79
CA ARG A 162 -10.99 2.27 -17.88
C ARG A 162 -11.85 2.04 -16.64
N ASP A 163 -11.81 0.80 -16.17
CA ASP A 163 -12.42 0.48 -14.89
C ASP A 163 -11.58 1.07 -13.74
N VAL A 164 -12.06 2.17 -13.17
CA VAL A 164 -11.41 2.84 -12.03
C VAL A 164 -11.52 2.04 -10.74
N ALA A 165 -12.45 1.10 -10.62
CA ALA A 165 -12.59 0.24 -9.45
C ALA A 165 -11.36 -0.64 -9.26
N GLN A 166 -10.68 -1.02 -10.33
CA GLN A 166 -9.45 -1.82 -10.30
C GLN A 166 -8.20 -1.03 -9.89
N SER A 167 -8.27 0.30 -9.77
CA SER A 167 -7.10 1.12 -9.41
C SER A 167 -6.68 1.04 -7.94
N GLY A 168 -7.36 0.25 -7.13
CA GLY A 168 -7.13 0.12 -5.69
C GLY A 168 -7.11 -1.33 -5.22
N PHE A 169 -6.22 -2.16 -5.80
CA PHE A 169 -6.06 -3.54 -5.32
C PHE A 169 -5.53 -3.58 -3.89
N ALA A 170 -6.15 -4.41 -3.06
CA ALA A 170 -5.58 -4.83 -1.79
C ALA A 170 -4.56 -5.94 -2.06
N PHE A 171 -3.29 -5.70 -1.73
CA PHE A 171 -2.22 -6.69 -1.89
C PHE A 171 -2.05 -7.59 -0.67
N VAL A 172 -2.66 -7.22 0.43
CA VAL A 172 -2.62 -8.00 1.66
C VAL A 172 -3.80 -8.95 1.64
N ALA A 173 -3.50 -10.23 1.67
CA ALA A 173 -4.53 -11.24 1.87
C ALA A 173 -5.19 -10.98 3.22
N ASP A 174 -6.49 -10.84 3.17
CA ASP A 174 -7.30 -10.54 4.33
C ASP A 174 -7.43 -11.79 5.20
N TYR A 175 -6.41 -12.05 6.03
CA TYR A 175 -6.44 -13.16 6.99
C TYR A 175 -7.48 -12.93 8.10
N MET A 176 -8.09 -11.77 8.14
CA MET A 176 -8.98 -11.36 9.22
C MET A 176 -10.36 -10.91 8.76
N ALA A 177 -10.54 -10.52 7.50
CA ALA A 177 -11.89 -10.45 7.00
C ALA A 177 -12.44 -11.88 6.94
N PRO A 178 -13.63 -12.14 7.47
CA PRO A 178 -14.32 -13.34 7.10
C PRO A 178 -14.35 -13.31 5.58
N GLN A 179 -13.59 -14.23 4.95
CA GLN A 179 -13.66 -14.46 3.51
C GLN A 179 -15.14 -14.46 3.21
N PRO A 180 -15.67 -13.54 2.38
CA PRO A 180 -17.05 -13.65 2.00
C PRO A 180 -17.16 -15.07 1.48
N ALA A 181 -17.81 -15.93 2.26
CA ALA A 181 -17.92 -17.33 1.92
C ALA A 181 -18.25 -17.32 0.46
N ASN A 182 -17.42 -17.96 -0.36
CA ASN A 182 -17.57 -17.89 -1.81
C ASN A 182 -18.93 -18.50 -2.08
N LEU A 183 -19.98 -17.70 -1.95
CA LEU A 183 -21.38 -18.09 -2.11
C LEU A 183 -21.59 -18.71 -3.49
N SER A 184 -20.71 -18.36 -4.43
CA SER A 184 -20.66 -18.99 -5.74
C SER A 184 -20.30 -20.49 -5.70
N SER A 185 -19.63 -20.97 -4.65
CA SER A 185 -19.36 -22.40 -4.51
C SER A 185 -20.50 -23.18 -3.85
N TRP A 186 -21.42 -22.49 -3.19
CA TRP A 186 -22.56 -23.08 -2.48
C TRP A 186 -23.89 -22.87 -3.20
N TYR A 187 -23.96 -21.83 -4.04
CA TYR A 187 -25.12 -21.53 -4.87
C TYR A 187 -24.70 -21.54 -6.34
N SER A 188 -25.00 -22.62 -7.03
CA SER A 188 -25.16 -22.54 -8.48
C SER A 188 -26.41 -21.68 -8.72
N VAL A 189 -26.21 -20.39 -9.08
CA VAL A 189 -27.32 -19.58 -9.55
C VAL A 189 -27.87 -20.30 -10.79
N PRO A 190 -29.14 -20.80 -10.76
CA PRO A 190 -29.69 -21.43 -11.93
C PRO A 190 -29.71 -20.38 -13.04
N THR A 191 -28.97 -20.62 -14.11
CA THR A 191 -29.07 -19.83 -15.34
C THR A 191 -30.53 -19.88 -15.78
N LEU A 192 -31.24 -18.76 -15.68
CA LEU A 192 -32.56 -18.60 -16.26
C LEU A 192 -32.40 -18.86 -17.76
N LYS A 193 -32.90 -20.00 -18.22
CA LYS A 193 -33.03 -20.25 -19.64
C LYS A 193 -33.93 -19.16 -20.18
N ALA A 194 -33.56 -18.61 -21.35
CA ALA A 194 -34.41 -17.67 -22.05
C ALA A 194 -35.84 -18.20 -22.14
N PRO A 195 -36.86 -17.33 -22.05
CA PRO A 195 -38.24 -17.76 -22.18
C PRO A 195 -38.40 -18.59 -23.46
N ILE A 196 -39.03 -19.75 -23.31
CA ILE A 196 -39.38 -20.59 -24.45
C ILE A 196 -40.27 -19.72 -25.34
N GLU A 197 -39.82 -19.38 -26.54
CA GLU A 197 -40.69 -18.79 -27.55
C GLU A 197 -41.86 -19.74 -27.72
N ALA A 198 -43.06 -19.24 -27.41
CA ALA A 198 -44.26 -19.96 -27.71
C ALA A 198 -44.40 -19.98 -29.23
N ASP A 199 -44.25 -21.17 -29.84
CA ASP A 199 -44.60 -21.41 -31.21
C ASP A 199 -46.08 -20.97 -31.44
N ARG A 200 -46.26 -20.08 -32.41
CA ARG A 200 -47.56 -19.72 -32.96
C ARG A 200 -47.83 -20.54 -34.21
#